data_39b51b57b2869d16e440b537676b93c4
#
_entry.id   39b51b57b2869d16e440b537676b93c4
#
_cell.length_a   1.000
_cell.length_b   1.000
_cell.length_c   1.000
_cell.angle_alpha   90.00
_cell.angle_beta   90.00
_cell.angle_gamma   90.00
#
_symmetry.space_group_name_H-M   'P 1'
#
loop_
_entity.id
_entity.type
_entity.pdbx_description
1 polymer ?
#
loop_
_entity_poly.entity_id
_entity_poly.type
_entity_poly.pdbx_seq_one_letter_code
_entity_poly.pdbx_strand_id
1 'polypeptide(L)'
;MMKIKIHRGLDQIGGCITEIWTESSRVFIDFGQNLPGNGKPTTPEEDALMVADIVENNEKEHQAVFYTHAHEDHVGLFPYILFDQFISEGGKELLLIKYKTLLEGNEIAREKCGRQRVPDRSEEERLEECCRRTKTLIDKLETFRTWKRTGRGDYPKPIMVGNIRITPFFCCHSIYDAHMFLIEGEGQRFWHTGDYRGHGYMSKGQFLMLRKYATNIDVLITEGTMLSREDKAISEYRVSMEMIDVMRAFKYVFVLASATDIERLGSINHATKKTKKPLCIMSLFVKRTMELFTKREGNLGRGLFSFSPLFYTDRLYSKLRDKGFTMVVGPSHGDKVKALLNRLPQEETILIYSSWNGYYMREEQVRANAKYKEFREMFHNVVDIHTSGHVDRDAIKKVIGMMHPKEVICIHKEADARL
;
A
#
# COMPACT_ATOMS: atom_id res chain seq x y z
N MET A 1 5.28 18.12 -28.81
CA MET A 1 5.30 16.72 -28.32
C MET A 1 5.45 16.70 -26.80
N MET A 2 4.69 15.86 -26.13
CA MET A 2 4.88 15.64 -24.68
C MET A 2 6.29 15.14 -24.38
N LYS A 3 6.87 15.63 -23.29
CA LYS A 3 8.19 15.22 -22.79
C LYS A 3 8.03 14.47 -21.48
N ILE A 4 8.98 13.60 -21.14
CA ILE A 4 9.01 12.80 -19.93
C ILE A 4 10.35 12.97 -19.24
N LYS A 5 10.32 13.06 -17.91
CA LYS A 5 11.51 12.95 -17.05
C LYS A 5 11.16 12.08 -15.84
N ILE A 6 11.96 11.06 -15.64
CA ILE A 6 11.91 10.27 -14.41
C ILE A 6 12.93 10.87 -13.45
N HIS A 7 12.45 11.57 -12.41
CA HIS A 7 13.30 12.19 -11.41
C HIS A 7 13.84 11.15 -10.45
N ARG A 8 13.00 10.13 -10.10
CA ARG A 8 13.37 9.06 -9.19
C ARG A 8 12.60 7.77 -9.51
N GLY A 9 13.23 6.60 -9.30
CA GLY A 9 12.64 5.27 -9.55
C GLY A 9 13.29 4.48 -10.68
N LEU A 10 14.24 5.03 -11.45
CA LEU A 10 14.95 4.28 -12.50
C LEU A 10 15.92 3.24 -11.94
N ASP A 11 16.56 3.55 -10.81
CA ASP A 11 17.65 2.76 -10.23
C ASP A 11 17.39 2.40 -8.75
N GLN A 12 16.14 2.53 -8.31
CA GLN A 12 15.71 2.16 -6.98
C GLN A 12 14.25 1.73 -6.95
N ILE A 13 13.91 0.88 -5.99
CA ILE A 13 12.54 0.52 -5.64
C ILE A 13 11.98 1.60 -4.70
N GLY A 14 10.81 2.15 -5.04
CA GLY A 14 10.16 3.20 -4.27
C GLY A 14 10.69 4.61 -4.52
N GLY A 15 10.06 5.58 -3.88
CA GLY A 15 10.36 7.00 -4.02
C GLY A 15 10.06 7.55 -5.41
N CYS A 16 9.10 7.00 -6.13
CA CYS A 16 8.84 7.32 -7.53
C CYS A 16 8.41 8.77 -7.74
N ILE A 17 8.97 9.42 -8.76
CA ILE A 17 8.59 10.75 -9.24
C ILE A 17 8.75 10.78 -10.75
N THR A 18 7.64 10.86 -11.47
CA THR A 18 7.60 10.97 -12.95
C THR A 18 6.97 12.29 -13.34
N GLU A 19 7.65 13.07 -14.17
CA GLU A 19 7.16 14.33 -14.73
C GLU A 19 6.85 14.16 -16.21
N ILE A 20 5.69 14.65 -16.65
CA ILE A 20 5.24 14.66 -18.03
C ILE A 20 4.71 16.06 -18.34
N TRP A 21 5.19 16.67 -19.44
CA TRP A 21 4.81 18.05 -19.76
C TRP A 21 4.72 18.36 -21.25
N THR A 22 3.96 19.41 -21.52
CA THR A 22 3.85 20.12 -22.79
C THR A 22 4.48 21.52 -22.65
N GLU A 23 4.23 22.41 -23.60
CA GLU A 23 4.68 23.79 -23.50
C GLU A 23 3.98 24.54 -22.34
N SER A 24 2.66 24.36 -22.15
CA SER A 24 1.84 25.10 -21.18
C SER A 24 1.40 24.30 -19.96
N SER A 25 1.54 22.99 -19.96
CA SER A 25 0.99 22.11 -18.94
C SER A 25 1.99 21.10 -18.45
N ARG A 26 1.87 20.73 -17.16
CA ARG A 26 2.74 19.76 -16.50
C ARG A 26 1.93 18.89 -15.52
N VAL A 27 2.19 17.59 -15.56
CA VAL A 27 1.66 16.66 -14.59
C VAL A 27 2.77 15.82 -13.97
N PHE A 28 2.68 15.60 -12.67
CA PHE A 28 3.51 14.64 -11.98
C PHE A 28 2.68 13.38 -11.68
N ILE A 29 3.29 12.24 -11.86
CA ILE A 29 2.76 10.97 -11.38
C ILE A 29 3.64 10.54 -10.22
N ASP A 30 3.03 10.53 -9.04
CA ASP A 30 3.63 10.28 -7.74
C ASP A 30 4.69 11.32 -7.30
N PHE A 31 4.79 11.47 -5.98
CA PHE A 31 5.85 12.13 -5.24
C PHE A 31 6.14 11.29 -4.01
N GLY A 32 6.90 10.24 -4.21
CA GLY A 32 7.16 9.23 -3.20
C GLY A 32 8.33 9.53 -2.31
N GLN A 33 8.27 9.10 -1.06
CA GLN A 33 9.37 9.10 -0.11
C GLN A 33 10.27 7.88 -0.32
N ASN A 34 11.55 7.96 -0.02
CA ASN A 34 12.42 6.80 -0.04
C ASN A 34 12.00 5.76 1.00
N LEU A 35 11.99 4.49 0.60
CA LEU A 35 11.69 3.39 1.52
C LEU A 35 12.88 3.09 2.44
N PRO A 36 12.65 2.76 3.71
CA PRO A 36 13.69 2.26 4.58
C PRO A 36 14.36 1.01 3.99
N GLY A 37 15.70 1.03 3.91
CA GLY A 37 16.48 -0.07 3.33
C GLY A 37 16.56 -0.10 1.79
N ASN A 38 15.87 0.83 1.12
CA ASN A 38 15.97 1.04 -0.32
C ASN A 38 16.38 2.50 -0.59
N GLY A 39 17.47 2.68 -1.32
CA GLY A 39 18.03 4.01 -1.57
C GLY A 39 18.71 4.63 -0.34
N LYS A 40 19.18 5.87 -0.50
CA LYS A 40 19.80 6.65 0.58
C LYS A 40 18.70 7.25 1.46
N PRO A 41 18.73 7.06 2.79
CA PRO A 41 17.82 7.77 3.68
C PRO A 41 17.95 9.29 3.49
N THR A 42 16.82 9.99 3.49
CA THR A 42 16.74 11.45 3.40
C THR A 42 16.11 12.03 4.65
N THR A 43 16.49 13.24 5.01
CA THR A 43 15.83 14.01 6.06
C THR A 43 14.61 14.76 5.49
N PRO A 44 13.66 15.20 6.33
CA PRO A 44 12.55 16.03 5.87
C PRO A 44 13.00 17.31 5.16
N GLU A 45 14.11 17.90 5.57
CA GLU A 45 14.70 19.10 4.97
C GLU A 45 15.28 18.81 3.59
N GLU A 46 16.01 17.68 3.43
CA GLU A 46 16.54 17.22 2.13
C GLU A 46 15.38 16.91 1.17
N ASP A 47 14.30 16.27 1.65
CA ASP A 47 13.11 16.00 0.86
C ASP A 47 12.42 17.28 0.41
N ALA A 48 12.27 18.27 1.28
CA ALA A 48 11.67 19.56 0.96
C ALA A 48 12.49 20.31 -0.11
N LEU A 49 13.81 20.37 0.03
CA LEU A 49 14.72 21.00 -0.93
C LEU A 49 14.68 20.31 -2.30
N MET A 50 14.69 18.98 -2.32
CA MET A 50 14.60 18.20 -3.55
C MET A 50 13.27 18.43 -4.27
N VAL A 51 12.14 18.47 -3.53
CA VAL A 51 10.83 18.75 -4.12
C VAL A 51 10.78 20.18 -4.67
N ALA A 52 11.31 21.16 -3.93
CA ALA A 52 11.38 22.56 -4.39
C ALA A 52 12.17 22.67 -5.71
N ASP A 53 13.37 22.06 -5.79
CA ASP A 53 14.18 22.06 -6.99
C ASP A 53 13.44 21.43 -8.20
N ILE A 54 12.76 20.30 -7.99
CA ILE A 54 11.97 19.64 -9.06
C ILE A 54 10.81 20.54 -9.52
N VAL A 55 10.13 21.19 -8.58
CA VAL A 55 8.94 21.98 -8.86
C VAL A 55 9.31 23.31 -9.55
N GLU A 56 10.36 23.98 -9.13
CA GLU A 56 10.78 25.28 -9.66
C GLU A 56 11.41 25.18 -11.05
N ASN A 57 12.11 24.07 -11.35
CA ASN A 57 12.90 23.93 -12.57
C ASN A 57 12.10 23.89 -13.89
N ASN A 58 10.80 23.66 -13.87
CA ASN A 58 9.99 23.56 -15.09
C ASN A 58 8.54 24.02 -14.84
N GLU A 59 8.38 25.14 -14.16
CA GLU A 59 7.04 25.66 -13.84
C GLU A 59 6.21 25.90 -15.11
N LYS A 60 4.93 25.53 -15.04
CA LYS A 60 3.96 25.71 -16.11
C LYS A 60 2.70 26.38 -15.57
N GLU A 61 1.97 27.04 -16.47
CA GLU A 61 0.69 27.69 -16.14
C GLU A 61 -0.31 26.71 -15.53
N HIS A 62 -0.36 25.49 -16.07
CA HIS A 62 -1.24 24.42 -15.56
C HIS A 62 -0.41 23.26 -15.02
N GLN A 63 -0.56 22.97 -13.73
CA GLN A 63 0.19 21.87 -13.11
C GLN A 63 -0.60 21.13 -12.02
N ALA A 64 -0.39 19.83 -11.94
CA ALA A 64 -1.01 18.97 -10.93
C ALA A 64 -0.17 17.72 -10.64
N VAL A 65 -0.41 17.11 -9.46
CA VAL A 65 0.10 15.78 -9.11
C VAL A 65 -1.05 14.79 -9.11
N PHE A 66 -0.80 13.58 -9.63
CA PHE A 66 -1.70 12.44 -9.57
C PHE A 66 -1.00 11.30 -8.86
N TYR A 67 -1.56 10.86 -7.74
CA TYR A 67 -1.03 9.73 -6.99
C TYR A 67 -1.66 8.43 -7.47
N THR A 68 -0.81 7.47 -7.84
CA THR A 68 -1.27 6.14 -8.28
C THR A 68 -1.93 5.38 -7.15
N HIS A 69 -1.40 5.50 -5.94
CA HIS A 69 -1.92 4.85 -4.74
C HIS A 69 -1.34 5.45 -3.45
N ALA A 70 -1.78 4.94 -2.30
CA ALA A 70 -1.53 5.53 -0.99
C ALA A 70 -0.32 4.95 -0.24
N HIS A 71 0.63 4.25 -0.89
CA HIS A 71 1.91 3.89 -0.26
C HIS A 71 2.83 5.10 -0.14
N GLU A 72 3.64 5.15 0.92
CA GLU A 72 4.51 6.30 1.22
C GLU A 72 5.56 6.56 0.12
N ASP A 73 6.03 5.52 -0.55
CA ASP A 73 6.98 5.63 -1.65
C ASP A 73 6.36 6.11 -2.97
N HIS A 74 5.07 6.47 -2.95
CA HIS A 74 4.34 7.11 -4.04
C HIS A 74 3.70 8.44 -3.62
N VAL A 75 3.21 8.55 -2.37
CA VAL A 75 2.50 9.76 -1.90
C VAL A 75 3.25 10.52 -0.82
N GLY A 76 4.30 9.94 -0.20
CA GLY A 76 4.87 10.42 1.05
C GLY A 76 5.39 11.87 1.06
N LEU A 77 5.71 12.44 -0.09
CA LEU A 77 6.17 13.84 -0.21
C LEU A 77 5.04 14.84 -0.46
N PHE A 78 3.78 14.41 -0.36
CA PHE A 78 2.61 15.29 -0.56
C PHE A 78 2.60 16.57 0.29
N PRO A 79 3.19 16.61 1.50
CA PRO A 79 3.15 17.82 2.32
C PRO A 79 3.90 18.99 1.70
N TYR A 80 4.90 18.72 0.86
CA TYR A 80 5.75 19.75 0.25
C TYR A 80 5.19 20.32 -1.07
N ILE A 81 4.10 19.74 -1.60
CA ILE A 81 3.49 20.16 -2.86
C ILE A 81 2.50 21.28 -2.62
N LEU A 82 2.61 22.39 -3.37
CA LEU A 82 1.79 23.59 -3.18
C LEU A 82 0.65 23.77 -4.20
N PHE A 83 0.62 22.96 -5.26
CA PHE A 83 -0.42 23.00 -6.29
C PHE A 83 -1.39 21.81 -6.19
N ASP A 84 -2.34 21.72 -7.10
CA ASP A 84 -3.42 20.72 -7.08
C ASP A 84 -2.89 19.27 -7.00
N GLN A 85 -3.42 18.52 -6.04
CA GLN A 85 -3.07 17.13 -5.81
C GLN A 85 -4.31 16.24 -5.95
N PHE A 86 -4.18 15.16 -6.71
CA PHE A 86 -5.26 14.24 -7.03
C PHE A 86 -4.92 12.82 -6.59
N ILE A 87 -5.90 12.15 -5.98
CA ILE A 87 -5.84 10.72 -5.62
C ILE A 87 -7.24 10.09 -5.76
N SER A 88 -7.34 8.77 -5.82
CA SER A 88 -8.63 8.09 -5.77
C SER A 88 -9.39 8.37 -4.46
N GLU A 89 -10.73 8.32 -4.49
CA GLU A 89 -11.54 8.50 -3.27
C GLU A 89 -11.15 7.51 -2.17
N GLY A 90 -10.96 6.23 -2.53
CA GLY A 90 -10.57 5.20 -1.57
C GLY A 90 -9.16 5.40 -1.04
N GLY A 91 -8.23 5.86 -1.87
CA GLY A 91 -6.87 6.23 -1.45
C GLY A 91 -6.86 7.39 -0.46
N LYS A 92 -7.64 8.45 -0.72
CA LYS A 92 -7.80 9.58 0.22
C LYS A 92 -8.41 9.12 1.55
N GLU A 93 -9.50 8.34 1.51
CA GLU A 93 -10.12 7.80 2.73
C GLU A 93 -9.14 6.94 3.54
N LEU A 94 -8.33 6.11 2.87
CA LEU A 94 -7.33 5.27 3.53
C LEU A 94 -6.24 6.10 4.22
N LEU A 95 -5.71 7.13 3.56
CA LEU A 95 -4.74 8.06 4.16
C LEU A 95 -5.34 8.81 5.35
N LEU A 96 -6.56 9.31 5.25
CA LEU A 96 -7.25 9.96 6.35
C LEU A 96 -7.48 9.02 7.54
N ILE A 97 -7.85 7.76 7.30
CA ILE A 97 -7.96 6.75 8.36
C ILE A 97 -6.59 6.54 9.04
N LYS A 98 -5.50 6.45 8.27
CA LYS A 98 -4.14 6.31 8.80
C LYS A 98 -3.78 7.44 9.74
N TYR A 99 -3.85 8.67 9.26
CA TYR A 99 -3.40 9.84 10.03
C TYR A 99 -4.35 10.19 11.18
N LYS A 100 -5.69 10.06 11.02
CA LYS A 100 -6.65 10.24 12.11
C LYS A 100 -6.47 9.18 13.22
N THR A 101 -6.14 7.94 12.85
CA THR A 101 -5.84 6.89 13.85
C THR A 101 -4.51 7.15 14.57
N LEU A 102 -3.50 7.65 13.86
CA LEU A 102 -2.22 8.06 14.44
C LEU A 102 -2.41 9.23 15.42
N LEU A 103 -3.16 10.25 15.01
CA LEU A 103 -3.46 11.41 15.86
C LEU A 103 -4.13 11.00 17.17
N GLU A 104 -5.21 10.20 17.09
CA GLU A 104 -5.91 9.67 18.27
C GLU A 104 -4.98 8.89 19.21
N GLY A 105 -4.10 8.06 18.63
CA GLY A 105 -3.09 7.31 19.40
C GLY A 105 -2.12 8.24 20.16
N ASN A 106 -1.63 9.28 19.50
CA ASN A 106 -0.72 10.27 20.10
C ASN A 106 -1.43 11.12 21.17
N GLU A 107 -2.67 11.53 20.95
CA GLU A 107 -3.47 12.28 21.92
C GLU A 107 -3.72 11.46 23.20
N ILE A 108 -4.08 10.17 23.05
CA ILE A 108 -4.24 9.24 24.18
C ILE A 108 -2.89 9.05 24.94
N ALA A 109 -1.79 8.92 24.21
CA ALA A 109 -0.46 8.78 24.82
C ALA A 109 -0.08 10.04 25.60
N ARG A 110 -0.31 11.23 25.04
CA ARG A 110 -0.06 12.52 25.68
C ARG A 110 -0.88 12.69 26.96
N GLU A 111 -2.17 12.39 26.93
CA GLU A 111 -3.02 12.42 28.13
C GLU A 111 -2.53 11.47 29.23
N LYS A 112 -2.06 10.29 28.89
CA LYS A 112 -1.50 9.34 29.86
C LYS A 112 -0.19 9.86 30.45
N CYS A 113 0.68 10.46 29.64
CA CYS A 113 1.93 11.09 30.10
C CYS A 113 1.65 12.20 31.11
N GLY A 114 0.74 13.12 30.83
CA GLY A 114 0.37 14.21 31.73
C GLY A 114 -0.31 13.79 33.04
N ARG A 115 -0.87 12.57 33.11
CA ARG A 115 -1.48 12.01 34.33
C ARG A 115 -0.50 11.25 35.22
N GLN A 116 0.77 11.11 34.83
CA GLN A 116 1.78 10.43 35.64
C GLN A 116 2.11 11.25 36.88
N ARG A 117 2.51 10.59 37.97
CA ARG A 117 2.88 11.25 39.25
C ARG A 117 4.09 12.19 39.09
N VAL A 118 4.99 11.87 38.15
CA VAL A 118 6.08 12.74 37.69
C VAL A 118 5.99 12.75 36.15
N PRO A 119 5.40 13.78 35.54
CA PRO A 119 5.27 13.86 34.09
C PRO A 119 6.66 13.97 33.44
N ASP A 120 6.86 13.18 32.36
CA ASP A 120 8.02 13.35 31.46
C ASP A 120 7.68 14.49 30.49
N ARG A 121 8.17 15.69 30.79
CA ARG A 121 7.91 16.88 29.97
C ARG A 121 8.47 16.76 28.55
N SER A 122 9.61 16.11 28.37
CA SER A 122 10.22 15.94 27.04
C SER A 122 9.38 15.03 26.17
N GLU A 123 8.81 13.97 26.72
CA GLU A 123 7.90 13.05 26.02
C GLU A 123 6.56 13.74 25.74
N GLU A 124 6.04 14.54 26.65
CA GLU A 124 4.79 15.31 26.44
C GLU A 124 4.95 16.31 25.29
N GLU A 125 6.04 17.11 25.28
CA GLU A 125 6.36 18.05 24.21
C GLU A 125 6.55 17.33 22.85
N ARG A 126 7.23 16.19 22.84
CA ARG A 126 7.39 15.36 21.65
C ARG A 126 6.04 14.87 21.09
N LEU A 127 5.15 14.41 21.97
CA LEU A 127 3.82 13.94 21.59
C LEU A 127 2.93 15.10 21.09
N GLU A 128 3.05 16.27 21.69
CA GLU A 128 2.34 17.48 21.25
C GLU A 128 2.77 17.90 19.84
N GLU A 129 4.08 17.91 19.59
CA GLU A 129 4.62 18.18 18.24
C GLU A 129 4.15 17.14 17.22
N CYS A 130 4.14 15.84 17.58
CA CYS A 130 3.58 14.78 16.75
C CYS A 130 2.10 15.00 16.44
N CYS A 131 1.30 15.41 17.42
CA CYS A 131 -0.11 15.75 17.20
C CYS A 131 -0.26 16.94 16.25
N ARG A 132 0.51 18.01 16.44
CA ARG A 132 0.50 19.21 15.59
C ARG A 132 0.83 18.87 14.14
N ARG A 133 1.93 18.16 13.92
CA ARG A 133 2.35 17.70 12.57
C ARG A 133 1.28 16.84 11.93
N THR A 134 0.72 15.89 12.67
CA THR A 134 -0.31 14.99 12.14
C THR A 134 -1.58 15.73 11.75
N LYS A 135 -1.99 16.77 12.51
CA LYS A 135 -3.12 17.64 12.14
C LYS A 135 -2.85 18.37 10.83
N THR A 136 -1.66 18.96 10.66
CA THR A 136 -1.26 19.62 9.41
C THR A 136 -1.33 18.66 8.20
N LEU A 137 -0.92 17.40 8.37
CA LEU A 137 -1.03 16.38 7.31
C LEU A 137 -2.50 16.05 6.97
N ILE A 138 -3.36 15.95 7.98
CA ILE A 138 -4.81 15.73 7.79
C ILE A 138 -5.41 16.90 7.03
N ASP A 139 -5.14 18.13 7.45
CA ASP A 139 -5.65 19.36 6.81
C ASP A 139 -5.21 19.41 5.33
N LYS A 140 -3.96 19.07 5.04
CA LYS A 140 -3.44 19.00 3.68
C LYS A 140 -4.15 17.93 2.86
N LEU A 141 -4.37 16.72 3.41
CA LEU A 141 -5.10 15.65 2.75
C LEU A 141 -6.57 16.02 2.45
N GLU A 142 -7.21 16.80 3.32
CA GLU A 142 -8.60 17.26 3.07
C GLU A 142 -8.68 18.15 1.81
N THR A 143 -7.60 18.84 1.41
CA THR A 143 -7.56 19.64 0.17
C THR A 143 -7.43 18.80 -1.10
N PHE A 144 -7.07 17.52 -1.01
CA PHE A 144 -6.90 16.68 -2.20
C PHE A 144 -8.18 16.57 -3.01
N ARG A 145 -8.06 16.75 -4.30
CA ARG A 145 -9.12 16.43 -5.26
C ARG A 145 -9.17 14.93 -5.51
N THR A 146 -10.34 14.41 -5.82
CA THR A 146 -10.52 12.97 -5.99
C THR A 146 -11.26 12.62 -7.27
N TRP A 147 -11.02 11.41 -7.75
CA TRP A 147 -11.87 10.74 -8.73
C TRP A 147 -12.51 9.50 -8.10
N LYS A 148 -13.70 9.16 -8.61
CA LYS A 148 -14.39 7.93 -8.23
C LYS A 148 -13.93 6.79 -9.12
N ARG A 149 -13.76 5.61 -8.51
CA ARG A 149 -13.62 4.38 -9.26
C ARG A 149 -14.86 4.18 -10.12
N THR A 150 -14.66 3.89 -11.39
CA THR A 150 -15.76 3.64 -12.33
C THR A 150 -16.41 2.28 -12.13
N GLY A 151 -17.69 2.20 -12.40
CA GLY A 151 -18.45 0.95 -12.43
C GLY A 151 -17.94 0.00 -13.52
N ARG A 152 -18.37 -1.26 -13.42
CA ARG A 152 -17.99 -2.29 -14.40
C ARG A 152 -18.50 -1.94 -15.80
N GLY A 153 -17.58 -1.70 -16.72
CA GLY A 153 -17.91 -1.41 -18.12
C GLY A 153 -17.94 0.07 -18.49
N ASP A 154 -17.94 0.96 -17.50
CA ASP A 154 -17.92 2.40 -17.75
C ASP A 154 -16.49 2.88 -18.07
N TYR A 155 -16.41 3.90 -18.93
CA TYR A 155 -15.15 4.59 -19.19
C TYR A 155 -14.90 5.62 -18.07
N PRO A 156 -13.70 5.66 -17.46
CA PRO A 156 -13.40 6.63 -16.42
C PRO A 156 -13.47 8.06 -16.95
N LYS A 157 -13.97 8.98 -16.12
CA LYS A 157 -13.98 10.40 -16.47
C LYS A 157 -12.55 10.94 -16.48
N PRO A 158 -12.10 11.54 -17.60
CA PRO A 158 -10.78 12.16 -17.64
C PRO A 158 -10.76 13.47 -16.85
N ILE A 159 -9.57 13.81 -16.38
CA ILE A 159 -9.26 15.07 -15.70
C ILE A 159 -8.34 15.86 -16.61
N MET A 160 -8.64 17.15 -16.81
CA MET A 160 -7.83 18.03 -17.63
C MET A 160 -6.90 18.87 -16.77
N VAL A 161 -5.63 18.95 -17.19
CA VAL A 161 -4.63 19.88 -16.67
C VAL A 161 -4.10 20.66 -17.86
N GLY A 162 -4.69 21.82 -18.13
CA GLY A 162 -4.47 22.55 -19.36
C GLY A 162 -4.75 21.67 -20.58
N ASN A 163 -3.72 21.40 -21.40
CA ASN A 163 -3.81 20.59 -22.61
C ASN A 163 -3.40 19.10 -22.40
N ILE A 164 -3.16 18.68 -21.16
CA ILE A 164 -2.92 17.28 -20.81
C ILE A 164 -4.21 16.67 -20.24
N ARG A 165 -4.58 15.48 -20.71
CA ARG A 165 -5.74 14.71 -20.29
C ARG A 165 -5.30 13.48 -19.54
N ILE A 166 -5.75 13.30 -18.30
CA ILE A 166 -5.43 12.16 -17.44
C ILE A 166 -6.68 11.32 -17.23
N THR A 167 -6.63 10.04 -17.58
CA THR A 167 -7.73 9.09 -17.36
C THR A 167 -7.26 8.01 -16.39
N PRO A 168 -7.83 7.96 -15.16
CA PRO A 168 -7.47 6.96 -14.15
C PRO A 168 -8.16 5.62 -14.41
N PHE A 169 -7.42 4.52 -14.39
CA PHE A 169 -7.94 3.15 -14.49
C PHE A 169 -7.55 2.35 -13.26
N PHE A 170 -8.53 1.66 -12.66
CA PHE A 170 -8.27 0.80 -11.51
C PHE A 170 -7.27 -0.30 -11.83
N CYS A 171 -6.36 -0.58 -10.89
CA CYS A 171 -5.47 -1.74 -10.93
C CYS A 171 -5.43 -2.50 -9.60
N CYS A 172 -5.00 -3.76 -9.66
CA CYS A 172 -4.75 -4.58 -8.49
C CYS A 172 -3.34 -4.30 -7.95
N HIS A 173 -3.24 -4.01 -6.67
CA HIS A 173 -1.97 -3.87 -5.97
C HIS A 173 -2.14 -4.29 -4.50
N SER A 174 -1.06 -4.30 -3.72
CA SER A 174 -1.07 -4.60 -2.27
C SER A 174 -1.61 -3.45 -1.39
N ILE A 175 -2.28 -2.50 -2.01
CA ILE A 175 -3.02 -1.44 -1.33
C ILE A 175 -4.36 -1.18 -2.02
N TYR A 176 -5.34 -0.72 -1.24
CA TYR A 176 -6.68 -0.44 -1.72
C TYR A 176 -6.73 0.75 -2.69
N ASP A 177 -7.53 0.61 -3.75
CA ASP A 177 -7.92 1.63 -4.72
C ASP A 177 -6.74 2.24 -5.51
N ALA A 178 -5.76 1.38 -5.89
CA ALA A 178 -4.66 1.75 -6.76
C ALA A 178 -5.12 1.95 -8.21
N HIS A 179 -4.46 2.86 -8.94
CA HIS A 179 -4.80 3.22 -10.31
C HIS A 179 -3.59 3.32 -11.23
N MET A 180 -3.80 2.99 -12.50
CA MET A 180 -2.97 3.30 -13.65
C MET A 180 -3.50 4.56 -14.34
N PHE A 181 -2.68 5.25 -15.11
CA PHE A 181 -3.08 6.44 -15.84
C PHE A 181 -2.83 6.31 -17.35
N LEU A 182 -3.85 6.63 -18.14
CA LEU A 182 -3.67 7.00 -19.54
C LEU A 182 -3.52 8.53 -19.59
N ILE A 183 -2.41 8.98 -20.14
CA ILE A 183 -2.00 10.39 -20.23
C ILE A 183 -1.94 10.76 -21.70
N GLU A 184 -2.77 11.71 -22.11
CA GLU A 184 -2.93 12.10 -23.49
C GLU A 184 -2.68 13.60 -23.66
N GLY A 185 -1.91 13.97 -24.67
CA GLY A 185 -1.62 15.37 -25.03
C GLY A 185 -0.82 15.45 -26.30
N GLU A 186 -1.00 16.54 -27.07
CA GLU A 186 -0.26 16.80 -28.33
C GLU A 186 -0.23 15.62 -29.31
N GLY A 187 -1.33 14.84 -29.36
CA GLY A 187 -1.46 13.68 -30.25
C GLY A 187 -0.72 12.42 -29.78
N GLN A 188 -0.11 12.43 -28.60
CA GLN A 188 0.58 11.28 -28.00
C GLN A 188 -0.23 10.65 -26.86
N ARG A 189 0.02 9.35 -26.62
CA ARG A 189 -0.63 8.55 -25.60
C ARG A 189 0.42 7.81 -24.76
N PHE A 190 0.53 8.17 -23.49
CA PHE A 190 1.41 7.52 -22.52
C PHE A 190 0.56 6.71 -21.56
N TRP A 191 1.08 5.54 -21.16
CA TRP A 191 0.45 4.72 -20.12
C TRP A 191 1.42 4.56 -18.95
N HIS A 192 1.00 5.03 -17.78
CA HIS A 192 1.74 4.87 -16.54
C HIS A 192 1.04 3.83 -15.66
N THR A 193 1.69 2.72 -15.33
CA THR A 193 1.05 1.63 -14.59
C THR A 193 0.91 1.93 -13.10
N GLY A 194 1.73 2.83 -12.53
CA GLY A 194 1.99 2.75 -11.10
C GLY A 194 2.45 1.35 -10.73
N ASP A 195 2.25 0.97 -9.48
CA ASP A 195 2.49 -0.39 -9.02
C ASP A 195 1.24 -1.24 -9.22
N TYR A 196 1.43 -2.49 -9.66
CA TYR A 196 0.32 -3.40 -9.91
C TYR A 196 0.74 -4.87 -9.78
N ARG A 197 -0.25 -5.76 -9.63
CA ARG A 197 -0.03 -7.21 -9.67
C ARG A 197 -0.96 -7.89 -10.67
N GLY A 198 -0.51 -9.02 -11.22
CA GLY A 198 -1.25 -9.81 -12.22
C GLY A 198 -1.99 -11.03 -11.66
N HIS A 199 -1.93 -11.28 -10.34
CA HIS A 199 -2.34 -12.51 -9.68
C HIS A 199 -3.33 -12.30 -8.52
N GLY A 200 -3.87 -11.08 -8.38
CA GLY A 200 -4.94 -10.76 -7.44
C GLY A 200 -6.32 -11.27 -7.88
N TYR A 201 -7.30 -11.21 -7.00
CA TYR A 201 -8.69 -11.62 -7.30
C TYR A 201 -9.33 -10.81 -8.43
N MET A 202 -8.95 -9.54 -8.57
CA MET A 202 -9.50 -8.62 -9.57
C MET A 202 -8.64 -8.52 -10.85
N SER A 203 -7.50 -9.18 -10.93
CA SER A 203 -6.53 -9.07 -12.04
C SER A 203 -7.09 -9.45 -13.40
N LYS A 204 -8.05 -10.39 -13.45
CA LYS A 204 -8.74 -10.73 -14.71
C LYS A 204 -9.44 -9.52 -15.32
N GLY A 205 -10.11 -8.72 -14.50
CA GLY A 205 -10.77 -7.49 -14.93
C GLY A 205 -9.76 -6.43 -15.40
N GLN A 206 -8.64 -6.31 -14.70
CA GLN A 206 -7.53 -5.42 -15.08
C GLN A 206 -6.98 -5.76 -16.48
N PHE A 207 -6.67 -7.01 -16.79
CA PHE A 207 -6.19 -7.39 -18.12
C PHE A 207 -7.23 -7.18 -19.23
N LEU A 208 -8.52 -7.37 -18.93
CA LEU A 208 -9.59 -7.05 -19.88
C LEU A 208 -9.68 -5.53 -20.14
N MET A 209 -9.53 -4.72 -19.12
CA MET A 209 -9.48 -3.25 -19.21
C MET A 209 -8.28 -2.80 -20.05
N LEU A 210 -7.08 -3.32 -19.79
CA LEU A 210 -5.88 -3.00 -20.54
C LEU A 210 -6.06 -3.33 -22.02
N ARG A 211 -6.56 -4.52 -22.37
CA ARG A 211 -6.84 -4.92 -23.75
C ARG A 211 -7.81 -3.97 -24.45
N LYS A 212 -8.79 -3.43 -23.73
CA LYS A 212 -9.80 -2.55 -24.30
C LYS A 212 -9.32 -1.11 -24.50
N TYR A 213 -8.54 -0.58 -23.58
CA TYR A 213 -8.26 0.87 -23.51
C TYR A 213 -6.79 1.24 -23.75
N ALA A 214 -5.85 0.34 -23.45
CA ALA A 214 -4.42 0.59 -23.64
C ALA A 214 -3.98 0.24 -25.07
N THR A 215 -4.54 0.96 -26.05
CA THR A 215 -4.26 0.80 -27.49
C THR A 215 -3.52 2.03 -28.01
N ASN A 216 -2.67 1.84 -29.04
CA ASN A 216 -1.90 2.92 -29.66
C ASN A 216 -1.08 3.71 -28.64
N ILE A 217 -0.37 3.00 -27.77
CA ILE A 217 0.46 3.60 -26.71
C ILE A 217 1.83 3.96 -27.31
N ASP A 218 2.19 5.24 -27.21
CA ASP A 218 3.52 5.70 -27.61
C ASP A 218 4.57 5.31 -26.58
N VAL A 219 4.30 5.57 -25.29
CA VAL A 219 5.22 5.25 -24.19
C VAL A 219 4.48 4.50 -23.09
N LEU A 220 5.01 3.35 -22.71
CA LEU A 220 4.60 2.61 -21.51
C LEU A 220 5.62 2.87 -20.40
N ILE A 221 5.18 3.45 -19.28
CA ILE A 221 5.96 3.58 -18.05
C ILE A 221 5.43 2.51 -17.09
N THR A 222 6.25 1.51 -16.77
CA THR A 222 5.85 0.34 -15.98
C THR A 222 6.80 0.08 -14.82
N GLU A 223 6.26 -0.47 -13.71
CA GLU A 223 7.10 -0.93 -12.60
C GLU A 223 7.93 -2.15 -12.96
N GLY A 224 9.00 -2.38 -12.21
CA GLY A 224 9.90 -3.52 -12.39
C GLY A 224 10.40 -4.13 -11.08
N THR A 225 9.66 -4.01 -9.97
CA THR A 225 10.07 -4.45 -8.64
C THR A 225 10.53 -5.92 -8.57
N MET A 226 9.87 -6.78 -9.35
CA MET A 226 10.17 -8.21 -9.37
C MET A 226 11.18 -8.64 -10.45
N LEU A 227 11.75 -7.70 -11.23
CA LEU A 227 12.67 -8.04 -12.33
C LEU A 227 13.99 -8.63 -11.86
N SER A 228 14.45 -8.29 -10.66
CA SER A 228 15.67 -8.84 -10.02
C SER A 228 15.41 -10.09 -9.19
N ARG A 229 14.15 -10.61 -9.15
CA ARG A 229 13.74 -11.75 -8.34
C ARG A 229 13.34 -12.92 -9.22
N GLU A 230 13.69 -14.15 -8.78
CA GLU A 230 13.30 -15.37 -9.46
C GLU A 230 11.95 -15.93 -8.98
N ASP A 231 11.41 -15.35 -7.91
CA ASP A 231 10.16 -15.81 -7.30
C ASP A 231 8.98 -15.66 -8.27
N LYS A 232 8.25 -16.75 -8.47
CA LYS A 232 6.99 -16.74 -9.23
C LYS A 232 5.84 -16.34 -8.31
N ALA A 233 5.06 -15.37 -8.74
CA ALA A 233 3.86 -14.99 -8.02
C ALA A 233 2.81 -16.12 -8.06
N ILE A 234 2.23 -16.45 -6.91
CA ILE A 234 1.06 -17.31 -6.79
C ILE A 234 -0.21 -16.46 -6.63
N SER A 235 -1.35 -17.01 -7.02
CA SER A 235 -2.61 -16.23 -6.90
C SER A 235 -3.02 -16.04 -5.44
N GLU A 236 -3.70 -14.91 -5.15
CA GLU A 236 -4.29 -14.68 -3.82
C GLU A 236 -5.27 -15.78 -3.41
N TYR A 237 -5.93 -16.44 -4.39
CA TYR A 237 -6.75 -17.61 -4.11
C TYR A 237 -5.90 -18.78 -3.60
N ARG A 238 -4.72 -19.02 -4.20
CA ARG A 238 -3.79 -20.07 -3.75
C ARG A 238 -3.28 -19.78 -2.34
N VAL A 239 -2.90 -18.52 -2.06
CA VAL A 239 -2.54 -18.06 -0.72
C VAL A 239 -3.64 -18.38 0.29
N SER A 240 -4.90 -18.12 -0.06
CA SER A 240 -6.04 -18.44 0.79
C SER A 240 -6.20 -19.94 1.05
N MET A 241 -5.95 -20.79 0.05
CA MET A 241 -6.03 -22.26 0.22
C MET A 241 -4.94 -22.79 1.14
N GLU A 242 -3.71 -22.32 0.99
CA GLU A 242 -2.60 -22.69 1.88
C GLU A 242 -2.86 -22.23 3.33
N MET A 243 -3.43 -21.01 3.51
CA MET A 243 -3.86 -20.56 4.83
C MET A 243 -4.94 -21.44 5.46
N ILE A 244 -5.89 -21.98 4.67
CA ILE A 244 -6.92 -22.91 5.16
C ILE A 244 -6.29 -24.16 5.78
N ASP A 245 -5.29 -24.74 5.13
CA ASP A 245 -4.65 -25.96 5.60
C ASP A 245 -3.93 -25.73 6.94
N VAL A 246 -3.19 -24.62 7.06
CA VAL A 246 -2.57 -24.19 8.33
C VAL A 246 -3.62 -23.92 9.42
N MET A 247 -4.70 -23.20 9.08
CA MET A 247 -5.77 -22.90 10.02
C MET A 247 -6.55 -24.13 10.49
N ARG A 248 -6.53 -25.23 9.76
CA ARG A 248 -7.08 -26.52 10.18
C ARG A 248 -6.15 -27.25 11.16
N ALA A 249 -4.85 -27.14 10.92
CA ALA A 249 -3.83 -27.85 11.71
C ALA A 249 -3.59 -27.20 13.09
N PHE A 250 -3.69 -25.86 13.19
CA PHE A 250 -3.38 -25.12 14.41
C PHE A 250 -4.62 -24.43 14.98
N LYS A 251 -4.75 -24.43 16.30
CA LYS A 251 -5.88 -23.83 17.01
C LYS A 251 -5.79 -22.30 17.06
N TYR A 252 -4.59 -21.76 17.31
CA TYR A 252 -4.32 -20.34 17.45
C TYR A 252 -3.42 -19.88 16.31
N VAL A 253 -3.99 -19.15 15.38
CA VAL A 253 -3.28 -18.70 14.17
C VAL A 253 -3.13 -17.18 14.20
N PHE A 254 -1.91 -16.72 14.19
CA PHE A 254 -1.57 -15.31 13.98
C PHE A 254 -1.18 -15.12 12.53
N VAL A 255 -1.64 -14.04 11.91
CA VAL A 255 -1.30 -13.73 10.51
C VAL A 255 -0.70 -12.33 10.48
N LEU A 256 0.60 -12.25 10.16
CA LEU A 256 1.26 -10.97 9.91
C LEU A 256 0.97 -10.55 8.48
N ALA A 257 0.17 -9.51 8.31
CA ALA A 257 -0.24 -9.00 7.00
C ALA A 257 -0.43 -7.47 7.02
N SER A 258 -0.31 -6.84 5.84
CA SER A 258 -0.62 -5.42 5.69
C SER A 258 -2.11 -5.14 5.94
N ALA A 259 -2.38 -4.10 6.71
CA ALA A 259 -3.73 -3.61 6.96
C ALA A 259 -4.39 -2.98 5.73
N THR A 260 -3.62 -2.63 4.71
CA THR A 260 -4.07 -1.88 3.53
C THR A 260 -4.27 -2.77 2.30
N ASP A 261 -3.77 -4.02 2.32
CA ASP A 261 -3.97 -4.99 1.24
C ASP A 261 -5.34 -5.68 1.38
N ILE A 262 -6.35 -5.11 0.71
CA ILE A 262 -7.72 -5.65 0.73
C ILE A 262 -7.79 -7.10 0.22
N GLU A 263 -7.00 -7.47 -0.78
CA GLU A 263 -7.05 -8.82 -1.36
C GLU A 263 -6.42 -9.84 -0.42
N ARG A 264 -5.32 -9.51 0.28
CA ARG A 264 -4.73 -10.35 1.31
C ARG A 264 -5.67 -10.50 2.51
N LEU A 265 -6.27 -9.41 2.97
CA LEU A 265 -7.29 -9.48 4.03
C LEU A 265 -8.50 -10.32 3.56
N GLY A 266 -8.88 -10.24 2.29
CA GLY A 266 -9.89 -11.10 1.67
C GLY A 266 -9.52 -12.58 1.71
N SER A 267 -8.26 -12.92 1.40
CA SER A 267 -7.72 -14.29 1.51
C SER A 267 -7.81 -14.82 2.94
N ILE A 268 -7.43 -14.01 3.93
CA ILE A 268 -7.56 -14.35 5.36
C ILE A 268 -9.03 -14.54 5.75
N ASN A 269 -9.91 -13.61 5.34
CA ASN A 269 -11.35 -13.68 5.61
C ASN A 269 -12.00 -14.94 5.02
N HIS A 270 -11.62 -15.30 3.79
CA HIS A 270 -12.08 -16.54 3.16
C HIS A 270 -11.62 -17.77 3.96
N ALA A 271 -10.35 -17.81 4.35
CA ALA A 271 -9.79 -18.92 5.11
C ALA A 271 -10.46 -19.07 6.49
N THR A 272 -10.70 -17.97 7.21
CA THR A 272 -11.41 -17.99 8.49
C THR A 272 -12.85 -18.50 8.37
N LYS A 273 -13.57 -18.05 7.32
CA LYS A 273 -14.94 -18.53 7.04
C LYS A 273 -14.97 -20.03 6.73
N LYS A 274 -14.01 -20.54 5.95
CA LYS A 274 -13.90 -21.98 5.61
C LYS A 274 -13.54 -22.85 6.80
N THR A 275 -12.74 -22.33 7.73
CA THR A 275 -12.33 -23.06 8.96
C THR A 275 -13.23 -22.80 10.15
N LYS A 276 -14.22 -21.90 10.01
CA LYS A 276 -15.15 -21.48 11.07
C LYS A 276 -14.44 -20.88 12.30
N LYS A 277 -13.20 -20.38 12.14
CA LYS A 277 -12.47 -19.66 13.18
C LYS A 277 -12.91 -18.19 13.24
N PRO A 278 -13.07 -17.61 14.43
CA PRO A 278 -13.30 -16.17 14.55
C PRO A 278 -12.09 -15.40 14.03
N LEU A 279 -12.34 -14.39 13.20
CA LEU A 279 -11.34 -13.42 12.77
C LEU A 279 -11.18 -12.37 13.88
N CYS A 280 -9.97 -12.22 14.39
CA CYS A 280 -9.63 -11.28 15.45
C CYS A 280 -8.64 -10.22 14.96
N ILE A 281 -8.68 -9.04 15.58
CA ILE A 281 -7.75 -7.91 15.34
C ILE A 281 -7.41 -7.25 16.67
N MET A 282 -6.23 -6.58 16.72
CA MET A 282 -5.78 -5.79 17.88
C MET A 282 -5.62 -4.29 17.54
N SER A 283 -5.66 -3.93 16.27
CA SER A 283 -5.37 -2.58 15.78
C SER A 283 -6.64 -1.83 15.41
N LEU A 284 -6.76 -0.60 15.89
CA LEU A 284 -7.82 0.31 15.48
C LEU A 284 -7.69 0.68 13.99
N PHE A 285 -6.46 0.81 13.50
CA PHE A 285 -6.21 1.05 12.08
C PHE A 285 -6.72 -0.11 11.21
N VAL A 286 -6.40 -1.37 11.56
CA VAL A 286 -6.92 -2.57 10.87
C VAL A 286 -8.46 -2.60 10.91
N LYS A 287 -9.05 -2.26 12.05
CA LYS A 287 -10.52 -2.20 12.20
C LYS A 287 -11.12 -1.22 11.20
N ARG A 288 -10.64 0.02 11.20
CA ARG A 288 -11.15 1.10 10.34
C ARG A 288 -10.94 0.81 8.85
N THR A 289 -9.81 0.21 8.47
CA THR A 289 -9.57 -0.20 7.07
C THR A 289 -10.51 -1.32 6.64
N MET A 290 -10.77 -2.32 7.49
CA MET A 290 -11.74 -3.38 7.20
C MET A 290 -13.17 -2.83 7.11
N GLU A 291 -13.54 -1.85 7.94
CA GLU A 291 -14.83 -1.16 7.87
C GLU A 291 -14.97 -0.38 6.55
N LEU A 292 -13.93 0.35 6.13
CA LEU A 292 -13.89 1.03 4.83
C LEU A 292 -14.09 0.02 3.68
N PHE A 293 -13.32 -1.07 3.68
CA PHE A 293 -13.40 -2.08 2.62
C PHE A 293 -14.77 -2.76 2.58
N THR A 294 -15.35 -3.07 3.73
CA THR A 294 -16.70 -3.65 3.81
C THR A 294 -17.75 -2.68 3.27
N LYS A 295 -17.66 -1.40 3.60
CA LYS A 295 -18.56 -0.36 3.11
C LYS A 295 -18.49 -0.19 1.60
N ARG A 296 -17.28 -0.20 1.03
CA ARG A 296 -17.04 0.09 -0.38
C ARG A 296 -17.15 -1.14 -1.28
N GLU A 297 -16.66 -2.29 -0.83
CA GLU A 297 -16.43 -3.49 -1.66
C GLU A 297 -17.13 -4.76 -1.10
N GLY A 298 -17.86 -4.66 -0.01
CA GLY A 298 -18.44 -5.83 0.69
C GLY A 298 -19.35 -6.71 -0.18
N ASN A 299 -19.97 -6.15 -1.21
CA ASN A 299 -20.81 -6.88 -2.16
C ASN A 299 -20.01 -7.59 -3.27
N LEU A 300 -18.72 -7.30 -3.42
CA LEU A 300 -17.88 -7.94 -4.42
C LEU A 300 -17.42 -9.34 -3.98
N GLY A 301 -17.16 -10.19 -4.97
CA GLY A 301 -16.55 -11.50 -4.74
C GLY A 301 -17.36 -12.41 -3.81
N ARG A 302 -18.71 -12.33 -3.82
CA ARG A 302 -19.59 -13.10 -2.93
C ARG A 302 -19.26 -12.89 -1.44
N GLY A 303 -19.01 -11.64 -1.05
CA GLY A 303 -18.69 -11.26 0.32
C GLY A 303 -17.24 -11.55 0.76
N LEU A 304 -16.32 -11.71 -0.20
CA LEU A 304 -14.88 -11.87 0.08
C LEU A 304 -14.35 -10.70 0.91
N PHE A 305 -14.76 -9.48 0.57
CA PHE A 305 -14.34 -8.23 1.23
C PHE A 305 -15.33 -7.72 2.28
N SER A 306 -16.28 -8.56 2.70
CA SER A 306 -17.17 -8.27 3.83
C SER A 306 -16.56 -8.80 5.12
N PHE A 307 -15.94 -7.92 5.89
CA PHE A 307 -15.21 -8.22 7.12
C PHE A 307 -16.10 -8.00 8.36
N SER A 308 -15.99 -8.90 9.33
CA SER A 308 -16.64 -8.79 10.64
C SER A 308 -15.69 -9.29 11.73
N PRO A 309 -14.56 -8.60 11.96
CA PRO A 309 -13.58 -9.02 12.94
C PRO A 309 -14.03 -8.72 14.36
N LEU A 310 -13.59 -9.56 15.30
CA LEU A 310 -13.67 -9.29 16.73
C LEU A 310 -12.46 -8.45 17.16
N PHE A 311 -12.70 -7.32 17.81
CA PHE A 311 -11.62 -6.56 18.42
C PHE A 311 -11.19 -7.26 19.72
N TYR A 312 -9.93 -7.71 19.78
CA TYR A 312 -9.43 -8.46 20.92
C TYR A 312 -9.38 -7.61 22.19
N THR A 313 -9.92 -8.17 23.26
CA THR A 313 -9.80 -7.67 24.62
C THR A 313 -9.60 -8.86 25.57
N ASP A 314 -9.00 -8.66 26.73
CA ASP A 314 -8.81 -9.74 27.71
C ASP A 314 -10.12 -10.41 28.16
N ARG A 315 -11.24 -9.68 28.10
CA ARG A 315 -12.57 -10.25 28.38
C ARG A 315 -12.99 -11.35 27.39
N LEU A 316 -12.47 -11.30 26.16
CA LEU A 316 -12.74 -12.31 25.13
C LEU A 316 -11.79 -13.51 25.21
N TYR A 317 -10.71 -13.41 25.98
CA TYR A 317 -9.65 -14.43 26.01
C TYR A 317 -10.19 -15.85 26.27
N SER A 318 -10.98 -16.06 27.32
CA SER A 318 -11.51 -17.39 27.68
C SER A 318 -12.29 -18.02 26.53
N LYS A 319 -13.19 -17.24 25.91
CA LYS A 319 -13.99 -17.69 24.76
C LYS A 319 -13.12 -18.01 23.52
N LEU A 320 -12.12 -17.20 23.27
CA LEU A 320 -11.20 -17.40 22.14
C LEU A 320 -10.24 -18.55 22.37
N ARG A 321 -9.78 -18.75 23.61
CA ARG A 321 -8.96 -19.89 24.01
C ARG A 321 -9.68 -21.21 23.74
N ASP A 322 -10.95 -21.31 24.07
CA ASP A 322 -11.71 -22.55 23.93
C ASP A 322 -12.00 -22.87 22.45
N LYS A 323 -12.36 -21.87 21.65
CA LYS A 323 -12.70 -22.02 20.23
C LYS A 323 -11.53 -22.02 19.28
N GLY A 324 -10.38 -21.47 19.67
CA GLY A 324 -9.32 -21.06 18.75
C GLY A 324 -9.70 -19.77 18.01
N PHE A 325 -8.74 -19.22 17.26
CA PHE A 325 -8.93 -17.98 16.50
C PHE A 325 -7.91 -17.84 15.35
N THR A 326 -8.21 -16.91 14.45
CA THR A 326 -7.23 -16.33 13.53
C THR A 326 -7.13 -14.84 13.83
N MET A 327 -5.93 -14.33 14.06
CA MET A 327 -5.68 -12.94 14.46
C MET A 327 -4.75 -12.22 13.48
N VAL A 328 -5.23 -11.14 12.88
CA VAL A 328 -4.38 -10.27 12.06
C VAL A 328 -3.56 -9.37 12.96
N VAL A 329 -2.25 -9.41 12.78
CA VAL A 329 -1.25 -8.73 13.59
C VAL A 329 -0.22 -8.00 12.73
N GLY A 330 0.54 -7.12 13.37
CA GLY A 330 1.70 -6.45 12.77
C GLY A 330 2.79 -6.25 13.83
N PRO A 331 4.02 -5.91 13.44
CA PRO A 331 5.14 -5.77 14.37
C PRO A 331 4.92 -4.76 15.51
N SER A 332 4.08 -3.74 15.27
CA SER A 332 3.72 -2.74 16.29
C SER A 332 2.91 -3.30 17.48
N HIS A 333 2.45 -4.56 17.39
CA HIS A 333 1.71 -5.23 18.46
C HIS A 333 2.58 -6.20 19.27
N GLY A 334 3.91 -6.18 19.10
CA GLY A 334 4.85 -7.15 19.67
C GLY A 334 4.59 -7.45 21.16
N ASP A 335 4.51 -6.44 22.03
CA ASP A 335 4.30 -6.62 23.46
C ASP A 335 2.96 -7.32 23.80
N LYS A 336 1.88 -6.90 23.13
CA LYS A 336 0.55 -7.50 23.32
C LYS A 336 0.50 -8.95 22.85
N VAL A 337 1.14 -9.23 21.71
CA VAL A 337 1.24 -10.58 21.15
C VAL A 337 2.09 -11.46 22.06
N LYS A 338 3.24 -10.97 22.54
CA LYS A 338 4.10 -11.69 23.50
C LYS A 338 3.36 -12.04 24.78
N ALA A 339 2.59 -11.10 25.34
CA ALA A 339 1.76 -11.35 26.51
C ALA A 339 0.68 -12.41 26.26
N LEU A 340 0.12 -12.46 25.05
CA LEU A 340 -0.86 -13.47 24.68
C LEU A 340 -0.21 -14.84 24.44
N LEU A 341 0.95 -14.90 23.78
CA LEU A 341 1.71 -16.14 23.54
C LEU A 341 2.08 -16.85 24.85
N ASN A 342 2.44 -16.12 25.90
CA ASN A 342 2.74 -16.70 27.23
C ASN A 342 1.53 -17.42 27.88
N ARG A 343 0.33 -17.27 27.32
CA ARG A 343 -0.92 -17.85 27.81
C ARG A 343 -1.47 -18.96 26.90
N LEU A 344 -0.81 -19.23 25.79
CA LEU A 344 -1.25 -20.19 24.76
C LEU A 344 -0.26 -21.37 24.65
N PRO A 345 -0.74 -22.59 24.38
CA PRO A 345 0.13 -23.74 24.10
C PRO A 345 0.94 -23.49 22.82
N GLN A 346 2.25 -23.70 22.90
CA GLN A 346 3.16 -23.43 21.77
C GLN A 346 2.89 -24.37 20.60
N GLU A 347 2.59 -25.63 20.85
CA GLU A 347 2.31 -26.68 19.86
C GLU A 347 1.00 -26.45 19.08
N GLU A 348 0.04 -25.71 19.68
CA GLU A 348 -1.22 -25.35 19.03
C GLU A 348 -1.20 -23.96 18.37
N THR A 349 -0.07 -23.24 18.50
CA THR A 349 0.07 -21.84 18.06
C THR A 349 1.03 -21.68 16.92
N ILE A 350 0.66 -20.92 15.89
CA ILE A 350 1.49 -20.65 14.70
C ILE A 350 1.38 -19.20 14.26
N LEU A 351 2.47 -18.69 13.67
CA LEU A 351 2.49 -17.48 12.85
C LEU A 351 2.46 -17.85 11.36
N ILE A 352 1.48 -17.37 10.63
CA ILE A 352 1.56 -17.23 9.18
C ILE A 352 2.23 -15.88 8.89
N TYR A 353 3.47 -15.93 8.41
CA TYR A 353 4.18 -14.74 7.96
C TYR A 353 3.74 -14.44 6.52
N SER A 354 2.86 -13.46 6.36
CA SER A 354 2.24 -13.11 5.08
C SER A 354 2.68 -11.72 4.59
N SER A 355 3.98 -11.49 4.67
CA SER A 355 4.68 -10.30 4.20
C SER A 355 5.95 -10.68 3.46
N TRP A 356 6.59 -9.74 2.82
CA TRP A 356 7.83 -10.00 2.09
C TRP A 356 8.93 -10.52 3.03
N ASN A 357 9.54 -11.66 2.68
CA ASN A 357 10.59 -12.31 3.48
C ASN A 357 11.89 -11.49 3.57
N GLY A 358 12.13 -10.58 2.63
CA GLY A 358 13.28 -9.67 2.66
C GLY A 358 13.40 -8.87 3.96
N TYR A 359 12.29 -8.56 4.64
CA TYR A 359 12.32 -7.84 5.92
C TYR A 359 13.05 -8.59 7.05
N TYR A 360 13.21 -9.92 6.95
CA TYR A 360 13.97 -10.69 7.93
C TYR A 360 15.16 -11.45 7.33
N MET A 361 15.31 -11.48 5.99
CA MET A 361 16.39 -12.20 5.30
C MET A 361 17.46 -11.26 4.74
N ARG A 362 17.10 -10.09 4.21
CA ARG A 362 18.04 -9.15 3.61
C ARG A 362 18.63 -8.25 4.69
N GLU A 363 19.96 -8.22 4.83
CA GLU A 363 20.65 -7.51 5.92
C GLU A 363 20.25 -6.02 5.99
N GLU A 364 20.21 -5.33 4.87
CA GLU A 364 19.82 -3.92 4.79
C GLU A 364 18.38 -3.68 5.28
N GLN A 365 17.46 -4.59 4.90
CA GLN A 365 16.08 -4.53 5.33
C GLN A 365 15.92 -4.88 6.82
N VAL A 366 16.71 -5.84 7.32
CA VAL A 366 16.73 -6.17 8.75
C VAL A 366 17.23 -4.97 9.57
N ARG A 367 18.28 -4.27 9.12
CA ARG A 367 18.75 -3.05 9.80
C ARG A 367 17.67 -1.96 9.83
N ALA A 368 16.96 -1.75 8.71
CA ALA A 368 15.94 -0.71 8.59
C ALA A 368 14.61 -1.09 9.27
N ASN A 369 14.30 -2.38 9.37
CA ASN A 369 13.00 -2.92 9.78
C ASN A 369 13.11 -4.05 10.81
N ALA A 370 14.04 -3.98 11.75
CA ALA A 370 14.39 -5.04 12.74
C ALA A 370 13.16 -5.68 13.41
N LYS A 371 12.13 -4.87 13.69
CA LYS A 371 10.87 -5.30 14.31
C LYS A 371 10.15 -6.45 13.59
N TYR A 372 10.36 -6.65 12.28
CA TYR A 372 9.73 -7.77 11.56
C TYR A 372 10.39 -9.10 11.91
N LYS A 373 11.74 -9.11 11.99
CA LYS A 373 12.52 -10.27 12.40
C LYS A 373 12.24 -10.61 13.86
N GLU A 374 12.33 -9.62 14.75
CA GLU A 374 12.03 -9.76 16.18
C GLU A 374 10.61 -10.32 16.40
N PHE A 375 9.62 -9.81 15.67
CA PHE A 375 8.24 -10.29 15.77
C PHE A 375 8.12 -11.76 15.32
N ARG A 376 8.76 -12.14 14.23
CA ARG A 376 8.77 -13.52 13.72
C ARG A 376 9.41 -14.48 14.72
N GLU A 377 10.50 -14.08 15.36
CA GLU A 377 11.26 -14.87 16.33
C GLU A 377 10.53 -15.10 17.66
N MET A 378 9.41 -14.39 17.94
CA MET A 378 8.57 -14.65 19.10
C MET A 378 7.81 -16.00 19.02
N PHE A 379 7.65 -16.55 17.84
CA PHE A 379 6.83 -17.74 17.60
C PHE A 379 7.68 -19.00 17.43
N HIS A 380 7.25 -20.08 18.09
CA HIS A 380 7.89 -21.38 17.92
C HIS A 380 7.59 -22.01 16.54
N ASN A 381 6.34 -21.94 16.12
CA ASN A 381 5.93 -22.40 14.80
C ASN A 381 5.68 -21.22 13.87
N VAL A 382 6.32 -21.22 12.70
CA VAL A 382 6.17 -20.19 11.68
C VAL A 382 6.10 -20.81 10.30
N VAL A 383 5.22 -20.31 9.47
CA VAL A 383 5.14 -20.65 8.05
C VAL A 383 5.03 -19.38 7.22
N ASP A 384 5.77 -19.33 6.11
CA ASP A 384 5.71 -18.23 5.15
C ASP A 384 4.66 -18.55 4.08
N ILE A 385 3.57 -17.77 4.04
CA ILE A 385 2.52 -17.85 3.02
C ILE A 385 2.28 -16.46 2.48
N HIS A 386 2.92 -16.15 1.36
CA HIS A 386 2.93 -14.82 0.79
C HIS A 386 2.97 -14.88 -0.75
N THR A 387 2.44 -13.86 -1.38
CA THR A 387 2.70 -13.52 -2.78
C THR A 387 2.94 -12.03 -2.89
N SER A 388 3.74 -11.61 -3.86
CA SER A 388 4.13 -10.20 -4.02
C SER A 388 2.92 -9.28 -4.24
N GLY A 389 3.02 -8.04 -3.80
CA GLY A 389 2.12 -6.96 -4.19
C GLY A 389 2.36 -6.46 -5.61
N HIS A 390 3.48 -6.85 -6.23
CA HIS A 390 3.97 -6.37 -7.51
C HIS A 390 3.90 -7.43 -8.61
N VAL A 391 3.88 -6.96 -9.83
CA VAL A 391 3.82 -7.77 -11.03
C VAL A 391 5.13 -8.54 -11.27
N ASP A 392 5.03 -9.80 -11.69
CA ASP A 392 6.18 -10.59 -12.10
C ASP A 392 6.60 -10.31 -13.56
N ARG A 393 7.80 -10.74 -13.94
CA ARG A 393 8.38 -10.55 -15.26
C ARG A 393 7.46 -11.05 -16.40
N ASP A 394 6.81 -12.18 -16.23
CA ASP A 394 5.97 -12.78 -17.27
C ASP A 394 4.70 -11.94 -17.50
N ALA A 395 4.12 -11.40 -16.43
CA ALA A 395 2.96 -10.52 -16.53
C ALA A 395 3.34 -9.14 -17.12
N ILE A 396 4.55 -8.60 -16.83
CA ILE A 396 5.06 -7.38 -17.51
C ILE A 396 5.17 -7.63 -19.02
N LYS A 397 5.82 -8.72 -19.44
CA LYS A 397 5.93 -9.09 -20.86
C LYS A 397 4.56 -9.25 -21.51
N LYS A 398 3.60 -9.85 -20.81
CA LYS A 398 2.22 -9.97 -21.28
C LYS A 398 1.57 -8.59 -21.48
N VAL A 399 1.76 -7.65 -20.59
CA VAL A 399 1.23 -6.27 -20.71
C VAL A 399 1.85 -5.57 -21.91
N ILE A 400 3.17 -5.64 -22.09
CA ILE A 400 3.87 -5.09 -23.24
C ILE A 400 3.35 -5.70 -24.55
N GLY A 401 3.20 -7.04 -24.59
CA GLY A 401 2.65 -7.75 -25.75
C GLY A 401 1.17 -7.47 -26.03
N MET A 402 0.42 -6.94 -25.06
CA MET A 402 -0.98 -6.52 -25.26
C MET A 402 -1.09 -5.08 -25.76
N MET A 403 -0.20 -4.21 -25.33
CA MET A 403 -0.24 -2.76 -25.62
C MET A 403 0.52 -2.40 -26.89
N HIS A 404 1.54 -3.19 -27.24
CA HIS A 404 2.48 -2.89 -28.33
C HIS A 404 2.98 -1.43 -28.31
N PRO A 405 3.53 -0.95 -27.16
CA PRO A 405 4.01 0.42 -27.07
C PRO A 405 5.23 0.65 -27.97
N LYS A 406 5.42 1.90 -28.43
CA LYS A 406 6.62 2.24 -29.23
C LYS A 406 7.88 2.29 -28.37
N GLU A 407 7.72 2.69 -27.10
CA GLU A 407 8.79 2.77 -26.12
C GLU A 407 8.33 2.21 -24.77
N VAL A 408 9.24 1.59 -24.01
CA VAL A 408 9.01 1.10 -22.63
C VAL A 408 10.06 1.70 -21.71
N ILE A 409 9.57 2.40 -20.66
CA ILE A 409 10.39 2.91 -19.56
C ILE A 409 10.05 2.09 -18.32
N CYS A 410 11.04 1.38 -17.78
CA CYS A 410 10.85 0.60 -16.57
C CYS A 410 11.38 1.38 -15.36
N ILE A 411 10.49 1.62 -14.39
CA ILE A 411 10.77 2.33 -13.15
C ILE A 411 10.53 1.42 -11.94
N HIS A 412 10.72 1.92 -10.72
CA HIS A 412 10.48 1.17 -9.48
C HIS A 412 11.21 -0.18 -9.48
N LYS A 413 12.51 -0.16 -9.79
CA LYS A 413 13.32 -1.37 -9.95
C LYS A 413 14.73 -1.16 -9.40
N GLU A 414 15.42 -2.25 -9.08
CA GLU A 414 16.83 -2.21 -8.74
C GLU A 414 17.67 -1.79 -9.96
N ALA A 415 18.82 -1.14 -9.73
CA ALA A 415 19.63 -0.50 -10.78
C ALA A 415 20.06 -1.46 -11.91
N ASP A 416 20.37 -2.70 -11.55
CA ASP A 416 20.84 -3.77 -12.47
C ASP A 416 19.69 -4.59 -13.06
N ALA A 417 18.46 -4.42 -12.59
CA ALA A 417 17.31 -5.15 -13.09
C ALA A 417 17.00 -4.74 -14.56
N ARG A 418 16.77 -5.71 -15.43
CA ARG A 418 16.44 -5.56 -16.86
C ARG A 418 15.19 -6.36 -17.20
N LEU A 419 14.43 -5.87 -18.19
CA LEU A 419 13.28 -6.53 -18.78
C LEU A 419 13.68 -7.77 -19.60
#